data_7795fab456e07d0541110c35151d07f7
#
_entry.id   7795fab456e07d0541110c35151d07f7
#
_cell.length_a   1.000
_cell.length_b   1.000
_cell.length_c   1.000
_cell.angle_alpha   90.00
_cell.angle_beta   90.00
_cell.angle_gamma   90.00
#
_symmetry.space_group_name_H-M   'P 1'
#
loop_
_entity.id
_entity.type
_entity.pdbx_description
1 polymer ?
#
loop_
_entity_poly.entity_id
_entity_poly.type
_entity_poly.pdbx_seq_one_letter_code
_entity_poly.pdbx_strand_id
1 'polypeptide(L)'
;MDRRSFLSLAAALPALSAFAQGATTPAFAKLPIGGMDKKLTPAFAAAGYGYLELFITAEIVPGKEDDVFAKNLAALKALPIPTTFLNGFITSDIPMVGPDAQHDKVEKWVRTAFPRAQKLGVGVVTVGSGGSRRCPKGFEPAKAREQFSKILGRIAPIARDHGIRLTIENLNTAETNLCTSIAESVEVITAAGPDVFLTADLYHMMRDNDPAEELRKAKGRLIHCHVAEKELRSAPGTKGDDFRPHLRVLREMGYAGAFSFECGWAKSVSPDKAIAAFRQQLATL
;
A
#
# COMPACT_ATOMS: atom_id res chain seq x y z
N MET A 1 -13.70 -44.91 3.45
CA MET A 1 -13.70 -43.54 2.89
C MET A 1 -13.55 -42.60 4.05
N ASP A 2 -12.36 -42.13 4.25
CA ASP A 2 -11.93 -41.43 5.48
C ASP A 2 -12.16 -39.94 5.37
N ARG A 3 -12.91 -39.38 6.33
CA ARG A 3 -13.28 -37.93 6.41
C ARG A 3 -12.28 -37.10 7.20
N ARG A 4 -10.98 -37.37 7.09
CA ARG A 4 -9.93 -36.70 7.88
C ARG A 4 -8.81 -36.13 7.02
N SER A 5 -9.08 -35.12 6.16
CA SER A 5 -8.01 -34.39 5.45
C SER A 5 -8.42 -33.00 4.99
N PHE A 6 -9.19 -32.23 5.78
CA PHE A 6 -9.52 -30.81 5.46
C PHE A 6 -9.36 -29.88 6.66
N LEU A 7 -8.35 -30.09 7.49
CA LEU A 7 -8.06 -29.17 8.61
C LEU A 7 -6.54 -28.96 8.71
N SER A 8 -5.97 -28.14 7.83
CA SER A 8 -4.62 -27.59 8.04
C SER A 8 -4.24 -26.58 6.94
N LEU A 9 -4.95 -25.45 6.85
CA LEU A 9 -4.47 -24.25 6.13
C LEU A 9 -5.14 -22.98 6.66
N ALA A 10 -5.21 -22.82 7.97
CA ALA A 10 -5.81 -21.65 8.62
C ALA A 10 -4.88 -21.02 9.67
N ALA A 11 -3.56 -21.01 9.43
CA ALA A 11 -2.60 -20.51 10.42
C ALA A 11 -1.68 -19.39 9.93
N ALA A 12 -2.11 -18.55 8.98
CA ALA A 12 -1.27 -17.44 8.50
C ALA A 12 -1.99 -16.08 8.41
N LEU A 13 -3.03 -15.82 9.20
CA LEU A 13 -3.75 -14.54 9.21
C LEU A 13 -4.10 -14.04 10.62
N PRO A 14 -3.15 -13.78 11.55
CA PRO A 14 -3.54 -13.12 12.80
C PRO A 14 -3.57 -11.59 12.72
N ALA A 15 -2.92 -10.93 11.76
CA ALA A 15 -2.80 -9.47 11.80
C ALA A 15 -3.90 -8.68 11.06
N LEU A 16 -4.56 -9.26 10.07
CA LEU A 16 -5.58 -8.56 9.27
C LEU A 16 -7.01 -9.01 9.56
N SER A 17 -7.23 -10.22 10.07
CA SER A 17 -8.54 -10.68 10.56
C SER A 17 -8.95 -10.06 11.89
N ALA A 18 -8.04 -9.44 12.63
CA ALA A 18 -8.32 -8.72 13.88
C ALA A 18 -9.26 -7.51 13.71
N PHE A 19 -9.47 -7.04 12.49
CA PHE A 19 -10.41 -5.95 12.21
C PHE A 19 -11.89 -6.40 12.14
N ALA A 20 -12.17 -7.70 12.17
CA ALA A 20 -13.53 -8.20 11.97
C ALA A 20 -14.25 -8.66 13.24
N GLN A 21 -13.58 -9.05 14.33
CA GLN A 21 -14.25 -9.50 15.56
C GLN A 21 -13.35 -9.38 16.80
N GLY A 22 -13.63 -8.44 17.70
CA GLY A 22 -13.33 -8.55 19.15
C GLY A 22 -11.88 -8.60 19.62
N ALA A 23 -10.87 -8.49 18.74
CA ALA A 23 -9.49 -8.39 19.14
C ALA A 23 -9.19 -6.96 19.63
N THR A 24 -8.52 -6.82 20.76
CA THR A 24 -8.06 -5.52 21.26
C THR A 24 -7.16 -4.87 20.21
N THR A 25 -7.51 -3.62 19.80
CA THR A 25 -6.67 -2.84 18.88
C THR A 25 -5.26 -2.74 19.45
N PRO A 26 -4.19 -3.10 18.71
CA PRO A 26 -2.83 -2.95 19.18
C PRO A 26 -2.57 -1.51 19.62
N ALA A 27 -1.79 -1.31 20.69
CA ALA A 27 -1.35 0.02 21.06
C ALA A 27 -0.65 0.67 19.85
N PHE A 28 -0.90 1.95 19.58
CA PHE A 28 -0.40 2.67 18.39
C PHE A 28 1.10 2.45 18.15
N ALA A 29 1.91 2.46 19.21
CA ALA A 29 3.36 2.19 19.14
C ALA A 29 3.71 0.76 18.70
N LYS A 30 2.77 -0.19 18.71
CA LYS A 30 2.96 -1.60 18.33
C LYS A 30 2.36 -1.94 16.96
N LEU A 31 1.86 -0.96 16.22
CA LEU A 31 1.32 -1.20 14.88
C LEU A 31 2.35 -1.89 13.99
N PRO A 32 1.92 -2.78 13.05
CA PRO A 32 2.82 -3.52 12.18
C PRO A 32 3.66 -2.58 11.30
N ILE A 33 4.92 -2.94 11.10
CA ILE A 33 5.84 -2.27 10.17
C ILE A 33 6.28 -3.29 9.13
N GLY A 34 6.18 -2.92 7.86
CA GLY A 34 6.62 -3.70 6.70
C GLY A 34 7.84 -3.10 6.02
N GLY A 35 8.51 -3.93 5.23
CA GLY A 35 9.63 -3.53 4.38
C GLY A 35 9.35 -3.76 2.90
N MET A 36 9.92 -2.92 2.03
CA MET A 36 9.67 -2.95 0.59
C MET A 36 10.91 -3.31 -0.23
N ASP A 37 11.69 -4.28 0.23
CA ASP A 37 12.77 -4.88 -0.55
C ASP A 37 12.87 -6.39 -0.28
N LYS A 38 12.54 -7.20 -1.28
CA LYS A 38 12.60 -8.66 -1.17
C LYS A 38 13.99 -9.19 -0.82
N LYS A 39 15.05 -8.54 -1.28
CA LYS A 39 16.44 -8.96 -1.02
C LYS A 39 16.85 -8.78 0.44
N LEU A 40 16.22 -7.82 1.13
CA LEU A 40 16.48 -7.55 2.54
C LEU A 40 15.59 -8.35 3.49
N THR A 41 14.76 -9.27 2.99
CA THR A 41 13.82 -10.04 3.82
C THR A 41 14.45 -10.71 5.04
N PRO A 42 15.65 -11.35 4.97
CA PRO A 42 16.30 -11.90 6.17
C PRO A 42 16.63 -10.83 7.21
N ALA A 43 17.11 -9.65 6.78
CA ALA A 43 17.41 -8.52 7.68
C ALA A 43 16.13 -7.93 8.27
N PHE A 44 15.04 -7.82 7.49
CA PHE A 44 13.74 -7.40 7.98
C PHE A 44 13.20 -8.36 9.05
N ALA A 45 13.26 -9.67 8.79
CA ALA A 45 12.83 -10.68 9.76
C ALA A 45 13.62 -10.57 11.07
N ALA A 46 14.95 -10.48 11.00
CA ALA A 46 15.81 -10.32 12.16
C ALA A 46 15.54 -9.02 12.95
N ALA A 47 15.16 -7.95 12.26
CA ALA A 47 14.86 -6.65 12.85
C ALA A 47 13.41 -6.53 13.39
N GLY A 48 12.54 -7.56 13.19
CA GLY A 48 11.18 -7.58 13.69
C GLY A 48 10.14 -6.86 12.81
N TYR A 49 10.41 -6.75 11.51
CA TYR A 49 9.36 -6.38 10.54
C TYR A 49 8.32 -7.49 10.45
N GLY A 50 7.04 -7.10 10.39
CA GLY A 50 5.94 -8.06 10.42
C GLY A 50 5.53 -8.62 9.07
N TYR A 51 5.87 -7.93 7.96
CA TYR A 51 5.46 -8.29 6.61
C TYR A 51 6.32 -7.63 5.54
N LEU A 52 6.11 -8.10 4.30
CA LEU A 52 6.61 -7.44 3.09
C LEU A 52 5.47 -6.75 2.34
N GLU A 53 5.79 -5.60 1.76
CA GLU A 53 5.03 -4.98 0.69
C GLU A 53 5.87 -5.02 -0.59
N LEU A 54 5.35 -5.64 -1.65
CA LEU A 54 6.08 -5.85 -2.89
C LEU A 54 5.27 -5.37 -4.09
N PHE A 55 5.87 -5.35 -5.28
CA PHE A 55 5.23 -4.84 -6.48
C PHE A 55 4.40 -5.91 -7.22
N ILE A 56 3.14 -5.60 -7.56
CA ILE A 56 2.28 -6.46 -8.39
C ILE A 56 2.95 -6.79 -9.71
N THR A 57 3.52 -5.79 -10.38
CA THR A 57 4.18 -5.94 -11.67
C THR A 57 5.36 -6.90 -11.65
N ALA A 58 6.08 -6.99 -10.54
CA ALA A 58 7.26 -7.84 -10.38
C ALA A 58 6.93 -9.24 -9.83
N GLU A 59 5.99 -9.34 -8.90
CA GLU A 59 5.80 -10.58 -8.13
C GLU A 59 4.52 -11.34 -8.54
N ILE A 60 3.43 -10.63 -8.78
CA ILE A 60 2.15 -11.21 -9.20
C ILE A 60 2.12 -11.43 -10.71
N VAL A 61 2.88 -10.61 -11.46
CA VAL A 61 3.09 -10.72 -12.92
C VAL A 61 1.82 -11.00 -13.72
N PRO A 62 0.77 -10.13 -13.64
CA PRO A 62 -0.51 -10.41 -14.28
C PRO A 62 -0.45 -10.52 -15.81
N GLY A 63 0.58 -9.94 -16.44
CA GLY A 63 0.84 -10.04 -17.88
C GLY A 63 1.63 -11.28 -18.32
N LYS A 64 1.91 -12.23 -17.39
CA LYS A 64 2.67 -13.46 -17.68
C LYS A 64 1.81 -14.69 -17.46
N GLU A 65 2.25 -15.81 -18.05
CA GLU A 65 1.61 -17.13 -17.92
C GLU A 65 1.59 -17.62 -16.46
N ASP A 66 0.71 -18.57 -16.18
CA ASP A 66 0.49 -19.07 -14.82
C ASP A 66 1.69 -19.81 -14.22
N ASP A 67 2.52 -20.45 -15.03
CA ASP A 67 3.73 -21.13 -14.57
C ASP A 67 4.80 -20.15 -14.04
N VAL A 68 4.90 -18.95 -14.64
CA VAL A 68 5.78 -17.88 -14.15
C VAL A 68 5.30 -17.42 -12.77
N PHE A 69 3.99 -17.18 -12.63
CA PHE A 69 3.43 -16.82 -11.33
C PHE A 69 3.59 -17.94 -10.30
N ALA A 70 3.40 -19.21 -10.67
CA ALA A 70 3.56 -20.35 -9.76
C ALA A 70 4.97 -20.43 -9.16
N LYS A 71 6.00 -20.16 -9.97
CA LYS A 71 7.40 -20.08 -9.49
C LYS A 71 7.59 -18.93 -8.50
N ASN A 72 7.07 -17.72 -8.82
CA ASN A 72 7.11 -16.58 -7.92
C ASN A 72 6.37 -16.88 -6.60
N LEU A 73 5.17 -17.46 -6.68
CA LEU A 73 4.37 -17.80 -5.51
C LEU A 73 5.11 -18.75 -4.56
N ALA A 74 5.76 -19.80 -5.10
CA ALA A 74 6.55 -20.73 -4.30
C ALA A 74 7.73 -20.01 -3.61
N ALA A 75 8.46 -19.16 -4.34
CA ALA A 75 9.57 -18.38 -3.80
C ALA A 75 9.11 -17.39 -2.71
N LEU A 76 7.98 -16.70 -2.92
CA LEU A 76 7.44 -15.74 -1.95
C LEU A 76 6.93 -16.42 -0.67
N LYS A 77 6.31 -17.60 -0.79
CA LYS A 77 5.86 -18.39 0.37
C LYS A 77 7.00 -18.98 1.19
N ALA A 78 8.19 -19.10 0.61
CA ALA A 78 9.39 -19.57 1.32
C ALA A 78 10.13 -18.44 2.08
N LEU A 79 9.71 -17.19 1.94
CA LEU A 79 10.32 -16.06 2.66
C LEU A 79 10.02 -16.13 4.17
N PRO A 80 10.95 -15.67 5.04
CA PRO A 80 10.80 -15.75 6.49
C PRO A 80 9.70 -14.87 7.08
N ILE A 81 9.22 -13.85 6.32
CA ILE A 81 8.06 -13.03 6.69
C ILE A 81 7.09 -12.96 5.51
N PRO A 82 5.76 -12.90 5.75
CA PRO A 82 4.77 -12.96 4.69
C PRO A 82 4.72 -11.69 3.85
N THR A 83 4.34 -11.83 2.57
CA THR A 83 3.93 -10.70 1.72
C THR A 83 2.42 -10.52 1.85
N THR A 84 1.97 -9.47 2.53
CA THR A 84 0.55 -9.22 2.79
C THR A 84 0.04 -7.90 2.19
N PHE A 85 0.95 -7.07 1.70
CA PHE A 85 0.66 -5.83 0.99
C PHE A 85 1.32 -5.85 -0.39
N LEU A 86 0.68 -5.20 -1.36
CA LEU A 86 1.22 -5.00 -2.69
C LEU A 86 1.06 -3.54 -3.14
N ASN A 87 2.09 -3.04 -3.82
CA ASN A 87 2.14 -1.75 -4.51
C ASN A 87 2.52 -1.97 -5.99
N GLY A 88 2.98 -0.92 -6.71
CA GLY A 88 3.39 -1.03 -8.11
C GLY A 88 2.28 -1.64 -8.97
N PHE A 89 1.07 -1.11 -8.82
CA PHE A 89 -0.20 -1.69 -9.26
C PHE A 89 -0.24 -2.02 -10.76
N ILE A 90 0.12 -1.05 -11.61
CA ILE A 90 0.05 -1.19 -13.07
C ILE A 90 1.13 -0.35 -13.75
N THR A 91 1.54 -0.75 -14.94
CA THR A 91 2.55 -0.05 -15.74
C THR A 91 1.96 1.17 -16.47
N SER A 92 2.81 2.17 -16.77
CA SER A 92 2.38 3.44 -17.36
C SER A 92 1.87 3.34 -18.80
N ASP A 93 2.11 2.22 -19.48
CA ASP A 93 1.56 1.94 -20.82
C ASP A 93 0.07 1.57 -20.83
N ILE A 94 -0.54 1.43 -19.64
CA ILE A 94 -1.98 1.27 -19.46
C ILE A 94 -2.52 2.51 -18.73
N PRO A 95 -2.85 3.59 -19.46
CA PRO A 95 -3.36 4.82 -18.85
C PRO A 95 -4.75 4.62 -18.24
N MET A 96 -4.94 5.11 -17.02
CA MET A 96 -6.22 5.09 -16.32
C MET A 96 -7.04 6.37 -16.56
N VAL A 97 -6.40 7.43 -17.04
CA VAL A 97 -7.03 8.73 -17.28
C VAL A 97 -6.58 9.32 -18.62
N GLY A 98 -7.32 10.31 -19.11
CA GLY A 98 -7.03 10.97 -20.36
C GLY A 98 -7.88 10.44 -21.53
N PRO A 99 -7.65 10.96 -22.75
CA PRO A 99 -8.42 10.56 -23.94
C PRO A 99 -8.19 9.08 -24.30
N ASP A 100 -7.02 8.54 -23.95
CA ASP A 100 -6.62 7.17 -24.26
C ASP A 100 -6.77 6.23 -23.04
N ALA A 101 -7.61 6.57 -22.08
CA ALA A 101 -7.86 5.76 -20.90
C ALA A 101 -8.33 4.34 -21.25
N GLN A 102 -7.69 3.31 -20.68
CA GLN A 102 -7.87 1.91 -21.03
C GLN A 102 -8.52 1.11 -19.89
N HIS A 103 -9.69 1.55 -19.41
CA HIS A 103 -10.38 0.96 -18.27
C HIS A 103 -10.62 -0.54 -18.40
N ASP A 104 -10.94 -1.04 -19.58
CA ASP A 104 -11.17 -2.48 -19.80
C ASP A 104 -9.88 -3.29 -19.68
N LYS A 105 -8.71 -2.71 -20.07
CA LYS A 105 -7.42 -3.36 -19.82
C LYS A 105 -7.06 -3.35 -18.33
N VAL A 106 -7.36 -2.27 -17.60
CA VAL A 106 -7.18 -2.23 -16.15
C VAL A 106 -8.03 -3.30 -15.47
N GLU A 107 -9.30 -3.44 -15.87
CA GLU A 107 -10.18 -4.47 -15.34
C GLU A 107 -9.69 -5.89 -15.67
N LYS A 108 -9.25 -6.14 -16.89
CA LYS A 108 -8.63 -7.43 -17.28
C LYS A 108 -7.38 -7.72 -16.44
N TRP A 109 -6.55 -6.71 -16.20
CA TRP A 109 -5.35 -6.82 -15.38
C TRP A 109 -5.67 -7.28 -13.95
N VAL A 110 -6.65 -6.65 -13.29
CA VAL A 110 -7.01 -7.00 -11.92
C VAL A 110 -7.71 -8.36 -11.82
N ARG A 111 -8.48 -8.77 -12.84
CA ARG A 111 -9.09 -10.11 -12.89
C ARG A 111 -8.04 -11.24 -12.93
N THR A 112 -6.80 -10.94 -13.36
CA THR A 112 -5.67 -11.87 -13.22
C THR A 112 -4.91 -11.61 -11.91
N ALA A 113 -4.67 -10.34 -11.55
CA ALA A 113 -3.85 -9.98 -10.40
C ALA A 113 -4.46 -10.40 -9.07
N PHE A 114 -5.74 -10.14 -8.84
CA PHE A 114 -6.34 -10.33 -7.51
C PHE A 114 -6.50 -11.79 -7.11
N PRO A 115 -6.93 -12.74 -7.97
CA PRO A 115 -6.89 -14.16 -7.65
C PRO A 115 -5.46 -14.67 -7.33
N ARG A 116 -4.44 -14.15 -8.03
CA ARG A 116 -3.05 -14.49 -7.74
C ARG A 116 -2.59 -13.90 -6.40
N ALA A 117 -2.92 -12.63 -6.12
CA ALA A 117 -2.64 -11.98 -4.84
C ALA A 117 -3.33 -12.70 -3.66
N GLN A 118 -4.58 -13.14 -3.83
CA GLN A 118 -5.30 -13.95 -2.85
C GLN A 118 -4.58 -15.27 -2.53
N LYS A 119 -4.02 -15.97 -3.55
CA LYS A 119 -3.23 -17.21 -3.33
C LYS A 119 -1.97 -16.96 -2.49
N LEU A 120 -1.43 -15.75 -2.50
CA LEU A 120 -0.30 -15.32 -1.69
C LEU A 120 -0.71 -14.89 -0.27
N GLY A 121 -1.99 -14.59 -0.04
CA GLY A 121 -2.49 -14.10 1.26
C GLY A 121 -2.45 -12.57 1.40
N VAL A 122 -2.44 -11.85 0.27
CA VAL A 122 -2.44 -10.38 0.26
C VAL A 122 -3.80 -9.85 0.71
N GLY A 123 -3.78 -8.90 1.63
CA GLY A 123 -4.98 -8.25 2.16
C GLY A 123 -5.16 -6.78 1.75
N VAL A 124 -4.11 -6.14 1.23
CA VAL A 124 -4.15 -4.74 0.78
C VAL A 124 -3.38 -4.59 -0.52
N VAL A 125 -3.96 -3.86 -1.47
CA VAL A 125 -3.33 -3.47 -2.74
C VAL A 125 -3.40 -1.97 -2.89
N THR A 126 -2.23 -1.33 -3.05
CA THR A 126 -2.08 0.12 -3.21
C THR A 126 -1.96 0.51 -4.69
N VAL A 127 -2.83 1.40 -5.15
CA VAL A 127 -2.78 2.01 -6.48
C VAL A 127 -1.94 3.30 -6.39
N GLY A 128 -0.61 3.14 -6.39
CA GLY A 128 0.35 4.23 -6.45
C GLY A 128 0.61 4.75 -7.88
N SER A 129 0.91 3.88 -8.80
CA SER A 129 1.12 4.02 -10.28
C SER A 129 0.96 5.44 -10.89
N GLY A 130 1.82 6.38 -10.48
CA GLY A 130 1.71 7.81 -10.85
C GLY A 130 1.70 8.05 -12.37
N GLY A 131 2.44 7.27 -13.14
CA GLY A 131 2.49 7.38 -14.60
C GLY A 131 1.17 7.03 -15.28
N SER A 132 0.49 5.94 -14.86
CA SER A 132 -0.76 5.48 -15.47
C SER A 132 -1.96 6.38 -15.12
N ARG A 133 -1.88 7.14 -14.01
CA ARG A 133 -2.94 8.10 -13.61
C ARG A 133 -2.58 9.56 -13.88
N ARG A 134 -1.46 9.84 -14.55
CA ARG A 134 -1.08 11.22 -14.89
C ARG A 134 -2.08 11.81 -15.88
N CYS A 135 -2.70 12.92 -15.50
CA CYS A 135 -3.55 13.72 -16.38
C CYS A 135 -2.72 14.28 -17.53
N PRO A 136 -3.01 13.98 -18.81
CA PRO A 136 -2.26 14.47 -19.95
C PRO A 136 -2.37 16.00 -20.09
N LYS A 137 -1.32 16.63 -20.66
CA LYS A 137 -1.35 18.06 -20.97
C LYS A 137 -2.54 18.40 -21.87
N GLY A 138 -3.32 19.40 -21.50
CA GLY A 138 -4.49 19.83 -22.24
C GLY A 138 -5.76 19.02 -21.97
N PHE A 139 -5.70 17.95 -21.17
CA PHE A 139 -6.88 17.26 -20.69
C PHE A 139 -7.38 17.92 -19.39
N GLU A 140 -8.69 17.97 -19.23
CA GLU A 140 -9.32 18.66 -18.08
C GLU A 140 -9.09 17.85 -16.79
N PRO A 141 -8.47 18.42 -15.72
CA PRO A 141 -8.20 17.71 -14.49
C PRO A 141 -9.45 17.13 -13.79
N ALA A 142 -10.59 17.81 -13.88
CA ALA A 142 -11.84 17.33 -13.32
C ALA A 142 -12.30 16.01 -14.00
N LYS A 143 -12.18 15.95 -15.33
CA LYS A 143 -12.47 14.72 -16.08
C LYS A 143 -11.49 13.60 -15.78
N ALA A 144 -10.21 13.93 -15.54
CA ALA A 144 -9.22 12.93 -15.13
C ALA A 144 -9.58 12.34 -13.76
N ARG A 145 -10.01 13.16 -12.78
CA ARG A 145 -10.49 12.68 -11.48
C ARG A 145 -11.72 11.80 -11.61
N GLU A 146 -12.68 12.21 -12.43
CA GLU A 146 -13.89 11.41 -12.71
C GLU A 146 -13.53 10.03 -13.31
N GLN A 147 -12.68 10.01 -14.34
CA GLN A 147 -12.23 8.76 -14.95
C GLN A 147 -11.52 7.86 -13.94
N PHE A 148 -10.64 8.43 -13.10
CA PHE A 148 -9.91 7.68 -12.08
C PHE A 148 -10.86 7.12 -11.02
N SER A 149 -11.77 7.92 -10.49
CA SER A 149 -12.81 7.45 -9.55
C SER A 149 -13.66 6.34 -10.16
N LYS A 150 -14.06 6.47 -11.42
CA LYS A 150 -14.86 5.49 -12.13
C LYS A 150 -14.16 4.14 -12.27
N ILE A 151 -12.88 4.12 -12.67
CA ILE A 151 -12.15 2.85 -12.78
C ILE A 151 -11.91 2.22 -11.40
N LEU A 152 -11.59 3.01 -10.38
CA LEU A 152 -11.46 2.51 -9.00
C LEU A 152 -12.76 1.87 -8.52
N GLY A 153 -13.91 2.51 -8.74
CA GLY A 153 -15.22 1.97 -8.40
C GLY A 153 -15.58 0.68 -9.14
N ARG A 154 -15.07 0.49 -10.38
CA ARG A 154 -15.25 -0.76 -11.14
C ARG A 154 -14.41 -1.92 -10.59
N ILE A 155 -13.18 -1.64 -10.14
CA ILE A 155 -12.23 -2.71 -9.72
C ILE A 155 -12.29 -2.99 -8.21
N ALA A 156 -12.79 -2.09 -7.39
CA ALA A 156 -12.88 -2.29 -5.93
C ALA A 156 -13.77 -3.48 -5.52
N PRO A 157 -14.96 -3.71 -6.13
CA PRO A 157 -15.71 -4.93 -5.86
C PRO A 157 -14.94 -6.20 -6.21
N ILE A 158 -14.17 -6.21 -7.31
CA ILE A 158 -13.34 -7.36 -7.69
C ILE A 158 -12.27 -7.61 -6.61
N ALA A 159 -11.64 -6.54 -6.08
CA ALA A 159 -10.68 -6.67 -4.98
C ALA A 159 -11.34 -7.26 -3.73
N ARG A 160 -12.50 -6.72 -3.32
CA ARG A 160 -13.27 -7.19 -2.17
C ARG A 160 -13.65 -8.67 -2.27
N ASP A 161 -14.08 -9.14 -3.44
CA ASP A 161 -14.47 -10.53 -3.69
C ASP A 161 -13.28 -11.50 -3.54
N HIS A 162 -12.04 -10.99 -3.59
CA HIS A 162 -10.80 -11.72 -3.30
C HIS A 162 -10.22 -11.43 -1.90
N GLY A 163 -10.98 -10.78 -1.02
CA GLY A 163 -10.53 -10.44 0.34
C GLY A 163 -9.48 -9.32 0.38
N ILE A 164 -9.35 -8.53 -0.69
CA ILE A 164 -8.38 -7.44 -0.83
C ILE A 164 -9.07 -6.10 -0.60
N ARG A 165 -8.48 -5.26 0.24
CA ARG A 165 -8.85 -3.85 0.36
C ARG A 165 -8.00 -3.04 -0.63
N LEU A 166 -8.68 -2.36 -1.56
CA LEU A 166 -8.05 -1.52 -2.55
C LEU A 166 -7.80 -0.12 -1.96
N THR A 167 -6.57 0.35 -2.03
CA THR A 167 -6.22 1.72 -1.63
C THR A 167 -5.71 2.53 -2.81
N ILE A 168 -5.87 3.85 -2.77
CA ILE A 168 -5.04 4.75 -3.57
C ILE A 168 -4.00 5.42 -2.68
N GLU A 169 -2.93 5.89 -3.29
CA GLU A 169 -1.85 6.59 -2.60
C GLU A 169 -1.77 8.04 -3.06
N ASN A 170 -1.61 9.00 -2.13
CA ASN A 170 -1.18 10.34 -2.51
C ASN A 170 0.29 10.30 -2.97
N LEU A 171 0.60 10.97 -4.07
CA LEU A 171 1.97 11.11 -4.56
C LEU A 171 2.37 12.60 -4.58
N ASN A 172 3.67 12.90 -4.65
CA ASN A 172 4.11 14.28 -4.82
C ASN A 172 3.93 14.78 -6.27
N THR A 173 3.93 16.09 -6.45
CA THR A 173 3.72 16.77 -7.73
C THR A 173 4.81 16.49 -8.77
N ALA A 174 5.99 16.04 -8.36
CA ALA A 174 7.05 15.61 -9.29
C ALA A 174 6.74 14.25 -9.95
N GLU A 175 6.03 13.36 -9.23
CA GLU A 175 5.73 12.01 -9.72
C GLU A 175 4.41 11.92 -10.48
N THR A 176 3.43 12.77 -10.17
CA THR A 176 2.15 12.81 -10.87
C THR A 176 1.51 14.21 -10.77
N ASN A 177 0.33 14.37 -11.34
CA ASN A 177 -0.50 15.59 -11.20
C ASN A 177 -1.96 15.25 -10.88
N LEU A 178 -2.19 14.05 -10.31
CA LEU A 178 -3.51 13.59 -9.87
C LEU A 178 -3.37 12.87 -8.52
N CYS A 179 -4.19 13.24 -7.54
CA CYS A 179 -4.10 12.78 -6.15
C CYS A 179 -2.72 13.12 -5.54
N THR A 180 -2.37 14.41 -5.59
CA THR A 180 -1.10 14.93 -5.06
C THR A 180 -1.22 15.46 -3.63
N SER A 181 -2.41 15.41 -3.04
CA SER A 181 -2.67 15.71 -1.64
C SER A 181 -3.64 14.71 -1.03
N ILE A 182 -3.68 14.66 0.31
CA ILE A 182 -4.68 13.87 1.05
C ILE A 182 -6.09 14.35 0.69
N ALA A 183 -6.32 15.66 0.63
CA ALA A 183 -7.64 16.21 0.31
C ALA A 183 -8.15 15.73 -1.05
N GLU A 184 -7.35 15.89 -2.12
CA GLU A 184 -7.72 15.42 -3.46
C GLU A 184 -7.94 13.90 -3.50
N SER A 185 -7.09 13.14 -2.80
CA SER A 185 -7.23 11.70 -2.71
C SER A 185 -8.53 11.26 -2.03
N VAL A 186 -8.94 11.99 -0.97
CA VAL A 186 -10.23 11.74 -0.29
C VAL A 186 -11.42 12.03 -1.20
N GLU A 187 -11.38 13.10 -2.01
CA GLU A 187 -12.41 13.39 -3.01
C GLU A 187 -12.56 12.22 -4.00
N VAL A 188 -11.45 11.74 -4.53
CA VAL A 188 -11.42 10.61 -5.50
C VAL A 188 -11.97 9.34 -4.89
N ILE A 189 -11.54 8.91 -3.68
CA ILE A 189 -12.04 7.69 -3.07
C ILE A 189 -13.53 7.81 -2.66
N THR A 190 -13.97 9.00 -2.31
CA THR A 190 -15.38 9.26 -2.00
C THR A 190 -16.25 9.08 -3.24
N ALA A 191 -15.83 9.63 -4.38
CA ALA A 191 -16.52 9.46 -5.65
C ALA A 191 -16.45 8.02 -6.19
N ALA A 192 -15.37 7.29 -5.89
CA ALA A 192 -15.18 5.89 -6.29
C ALA A 192 -16.09 4.91 -5.51
N GLY A 193 -16.47 5.25 -4.29
CA GLY A 193 -17.37 4.42 -3.48
C GLY A 193 -16.76 3.89 -2.18
N PRO A 194 -17.52 3.12 -1.38
CA PRO A 194 -17.15 2.74 -0.02
C PRO A 194 -16.00 1.70 0.05
N ASP A 195 -15.76 0.95 -1.01
CA ASP A 195 -14.78 -0.14 -1.06
C ASP A 195 -13.37 0.33 -1.47
N VAL A 196 -13.15 1.64 -1.69
CA VAL A 196 -11.83 2.22 -1.98
C VAL A 196 -11.33 2.97 -0.75
N PHE A 197 -10.11 2.68 -0.32
CA PHE A 197 -9.46 3.21 0.87
C PHE A 197 -8.26 4.09 0.50
N LEU A 198 -7.56 4.61 1.50
CA LEU A 198 -6.37 5.45 1.33
C LEU A 198 -5.14 4.78 1.95
N THR A 199 -4.05 4.84 1.22
CA THR A 199 -2.67 4.76 1.71
C THR A 199 -2.13 6.19 1.76
N ALA A 200 -1.75 6.68 2.94
CA ALA A 200 -1.07 7.97 3.07
C ALA A 200 0.44 7.76 3.01
N ASP A 201 1.09 8.34 2.01
CA ASP A 201 2.54 8.39 1.97
C ASP A 201 3.06 9.68 2.61
N LEU A 202 3.69 9.53 3.79
CA LEU A 202 4.22 10.65 4.55
C LEU A 202 5.42 11.32 3.87
N TYR A 203 6.20 10.57 3.07
CA TYR A 203 7.27 11.16 2.26
C TYR A 203 6.71 12.14 1.24
N HIS A 204 5.65 11.76 0.52
CA HIS A 204 5.00 12.63 -0.46
C HIS A 204 4.36 13.85 0.19
N MET A 205 3.69 13.68 1.33
CA MET A 205 3.14 14.80 2.11
C MET A 205 4.25 15.80 2.51
N MET A 206 5.35 15.30 3.07
CA MET A 206 6.47 16.16 3.50
C MET A 206 7.18 16.82 2.32
N ARG A 207 7.25 16.18 1.16
CA ARG A 207 7.85 16.74 -0.07
C ARG A 207 7.09 17.95 -0.59
N ASP A 208 5.77 17.87 -0.60
CA ASP A 208 4.90 18.92 -1.15
C ASP A 208 4.33 19.83 -0.05
N ASN A 209 4.78 19.66 1.21
CA ASN A 209 4.30 20.40 2.38
C ASN A 209 2.77 20.27 2.58
N ASP A 210 2.21 19.09 2.27
CA ASP A 210 0.82 18.77 2.60
C ASP A 210 0.71 18.62 4.13
N PRO A 211 -0.10 19.45 4.84
CA PRO A 211 -0.09 19.49 6.29
C PRO A 211 -0.52 18.16 6.92
N ALA A 212 0.09 17.77 8.05
CA ALA A 212 -0.29 16.56 8.79
C ALA A 212 -1.79 16.53 9.16
N GLU A 213 -2.39 17.68 9.44
CA GLU A 213 -3.83 17.81 9.76
C GLU A 213 -4.77 17.34 8.64
N GLU A 214 -4.31 17.36 7.38
CA GLU A 214 -5.08 16.86 6.23
C GLU A 214 -5.42 15.37 6.38
N LEU A 215 -4.60 14.59 7.09
CA LEU A 215 -4.89 13.17 7.39
C LEU A 215 -6.25 12.97 8.05
N ARG A 216 -6.76 13.95 8.83
CA ARG A 216 -8.07 13.86 9.48
C ARG A 216 -9.22 13.70 8.49
N LYS A 217 -9.09 14.22 7.28
CA LYS A 217 -10.10 14.08 6.21
C LYS A 217 -10.29 12.62 5.80
N ALA A 218 -9.26 11.79 5.98
CA ALA A 218 -9.28 10.38 5.62
C ALA A 218 -9.72 9.44 6.77
N LYS A 219 -10.23 10.00 7.89
CA LYS A 219 -10.67 9.19 9.04
C LYS A 219 -11.69 8.13 8.63
N GLY A 220 -11.42 6.87 9.02
CA GLY A 220 -12.25 5.72 8.66
C GLY A 220 -11.96 5.12 7.27
N ARG A 221 -11.17 5.82 6.43
CA ARG A 221 -10.78 5.36 5.09
C ARG A 221 -9.27 5.14 4.96
N LEU A 222 -8.46 5.71 5.84
CA LEU A 222 -7.01 5.53 5.90
C LEU A 222 -6.69 4.20 6.59
N ILE A 223 -6.10 3.27 5.85
CA ILE A 223 -5.81 1.91 6.35
C ILE A 223 -4.34 1.51 6.23
N HIS A 224 -3.53 2.30 5.53
CA HIS A 224 -2.10 2.06 5.34
C HIS A 224 -1.32 3.38 5.27
N CYS A 225 -0.03 3.36 5.66
CA CYS A 225 0.86 4.49 5.51
C CYS A 225 2.21 4.04 4.95
N HIS A 226 2.73 4.76 3.96
CA HIS A 226 4.12 4.66 3.53
C HIS A 226 4.97 5.70 4.26
N VAL A 227 6.22 5.34 4.53
CA VAL A 227 7.15 6.17 5.30
C VAL A 227 8.54 6.14 4.66
N ALA A 228 9.07 7.31 4.35
CA ALA A 228 10.47 7.55 4.04
C ALA A 228 10.85 8.99 4.40
N GLU A 229 12.13 9.24 4.62
CA GLU A 229 12.66 10.59 4.86
C GLU A 229 12.76 11.38 3.55
N LYS A 230 12.62 12.72 3.60
CA LYS A 230 12.59 13.60 2.42
C LYS A 230 13.88 13.52 1.59
N GLU A 231 15.02 13.50 2.28
CA GLU A 231 16.29 13.45 1.58
C GLU A 231 16.58 12.03 1.11
N LEU A 232 16.80 11.88 -0.20
CA LEU A 232 17.12 10.61 -0.88
C LEU A 232 16.02 9.54 -0.80
N ARG A 233 14.80 9.88 -0.33
CA ARG A 233 13.75 8.90 0.01
C ARG A 233 14.33 7.77 0.88
N SER A 234 15.12 8.17 1.90
CA SER A 234 15.86 7.23 2.75
C SER A 234 14.98 6.65 3.86
N ALA A 235 15.46 5.55 4.49
CA ALA A 235 14.76 4.94 5.62
C ALA A 235 14.81 5.85 6.85
N PRO A 236 13.80 5.76 7.76
CA PRO A 236 13.77 6.52 9.01
C PRO A 236 15.08 6.37 9.81
N GLY A 237 15.59 7.48 10.35
CA GLY A 237 16.84 7.53 11.11
C GLY A 237 18.11 7.68 10.27
N THR A 238 17.99 7.82 8.94
CA THR A 238 19.13 8.08 8.05
C THR A 238 19.54 9.55 8.05
N LYS A 239 18.57 10.45 7.96
CA LYS A 239 18.73 11.91 7.92
C LYS A 239 18.10 12.60 9.11
N GLY A 240 17.24 11.90 9.85
CA GLY A 240 16.63 12.37 11.09
C GLY A 240 15.36 13.19 10.91
N ASP A 241 14.60 12.96 9.84
CA ASP A 241 13.29 13.59 9.68
C ASP A 241 12.36 13.25 10.85
N ASP A 242 11.58 14.24 11.29
CA ASP A 242 10.60 14.12 12.35
C ASP A 242 9.22 13.78 11.80
N PHE A 243 8.78 12.55 11.99
CA PHE A 243 7.45 12.09 11.59
C PHE A 243 6.37 12.36 12.67
N ARG A 244 6.75 12.78 13.88
CA ARG A 244 5.81 12.94 15.02
C ARG A 244 4.63 13.86 14.74
N PRO A 245 4.73 14.94 13.94
CA PRO A 245 3.55 15.71 13.56
C PRO A 245 2.46 14.84 12.91
N HIS A 246 2.82 14.02 11.93
CA HIS A 246 1.91 13.11 11.24
C HIS A 246 1.44 11.96 12.15
N LEU A 247 2.37 11.36 12.89
CA LEU A 247 2.08 10.25 13.80
C LEU A 247 1.12 10.64 14.93
N ARG A 248 1.21 11.88 15.42
CA ARG A 248 0.28 12.42 16.44
C ARG A 248 -1.14 12.49 15.90
N VAL A 249 -1.32 13.05 14.70
CA VAL A 249 -2.63 13.11 14.03
C VAL A 249 -3.18 11.71 13.80
N LEU A 250 -2.38 10.79 13.30
CA LEU A 250 -2.78 9.39 13.10
C LEU A 250 -3.25 8.74 14.41
N ARG A 251 -2.51 8.93 15.50
CA ARG A 251 -2.88 8.41 16.83
C ARG A 251 -4.21 9.01 17.31
N GLU A 252 -4.38 10.32 17.21
CA GLU A 252 -5.59 11.03 17.62
C GLU A 252 -6.82 10.65 16.77
N MET A 253 -6.62 10.30 15.50
CA MET A 253 -7.67 9.74 14.63
C MET A 253 -8.10 8.33 15.03
N GLY A 254 -7.32 7.63 15.86
CA GLY A 254 -7.50 6.21 16.14
C GLY A 254 -7.02 5.31 15.00
N TYR A 255 -5.98 5.72 14.26
CA TYR A 255 -5.41 4.89 13.19
C TYR A 255 -4.92 3.55 13.75
N ALA A 256 -5.34 2.47 13.11
CA ALA A 256 -5.05 1.09 13.51
C ALA A 256 -4.52 0.25 12.33
N GLY A 257 -4.02 0.90 11.28
CA GLY A 257 -3.44 0.26 10.10
C GLY A 257 -1.98 -0.15 10.29
N ALA A 258 -1.25 -0.24 9.18
CA ALA A 258 0.16 -0.64 9.16
C ALA A 258 1.02 0.44 8.52
N PHE A 259 2.33 0.39 8.76
CA PHE A 259 3.32 1.25 8.13
C PHE A 259 4.24 0.42 7.23
N SER A 260 4.57 0.88 6.03
CA SER A 260 5.64 0.30 5.21
C SER A 260 6.75 1.31 4.96
N PHE A 261 8.01 0.88 5.08
CA PHE A 261 9.14 1.71 4.70
C PHE A 261 9.38 1.58 3.20
N GLU A 262 8.82 2.53 2.44
CA GLU A 262 9.00 2.67 1.00
C GLU A 262 10.17 3.59 0.69
N CYS A 263 11.39 3.07 0.81
CA CYS A 263 12.61 3.86 0.79
C CYS A 263 13.74 3.25 -0.04
N GLY A 264 14.73 4.07 -0.37
CA GLY A 264 15.94 3.67 -1.05
C GLY A 264 16.97 3.06 -0.09
N TRP A 265 16.92 1.75 0.13
CA TRP A 265 17.76 1.06 1.11
C TRP A 265 19.27 1.18 0.86
N ALA A 266 19.71 1.32 -0.38
CA ALA A 266 21.14 1.44 -0.70
C ALA A 266 21.85 2.68 -0.10
N LYS A 267 21.05 3.70 0.29
CA LYS A 267 21.56 4.96 0.87
C LYS A 267 20.98 5.20 2.27
N SER A 268 20.50 4.16 2.92
CA SER A 268 19.83 4.22 4.22
C SER A 268 20.65 3.54 5.31
N VAL A 269 20.30 3.83 6.57
CA VAL A 269 20.72 2.99 7.69
C VAL A 269 20.16 1.57 7.54
N SER A 270 20.74 0.62 8.28
CA SER A 270 20.28 -0.78 8.24
C SER A 270 18.84 -0.94 8.75
N PRO A 271 18.11 -2.00 8.36
CA PRO A 271 16.73 -2.22 8.73
C PRO A 271 16.47 -2.17 10.25
N ASP A 272 17.35 -2.72 11.07
CA ASP A 272 17.26 -2.69 12.53
C ASP A 272 17.32 -1.26 13.10
N LYS A 273 18.24 -0.42 12.58
CA LYS A 273 18.33 0.99 12.96
C LYS A 273 17.12 1.79 12.49
N ALA A 274 16.63 1.51 11.28
CA ALA A 274 15.46 2.20 10.73
C ALA A 274 14.20 1.93 11.57
N ILE A 275 13.92 0.67 11.89
CA ILE A 275 12.74 0.32 12.70
C ILE A 275 12.87 0.86 14.13
N ALA A 276 14.07 0.83 14.71
CA ALA A 276 14.33 1.38 16.05
C ALA A 276 14.09 2.90 16.10
N ALA A 277 14.61 3.66 15.12
CA ALA A 277 14.40 5.10 15.01
C ALA A 277 12.92 5.47 14.87
N PHE A 278 12.17 4.75 14.03
CA PHE A 278 10.75 4.99 13.84
C PHE A 278 9.93 4.61 15.09
N ARG A 279 10.25 3.46 15.72
CA ARG A 279 9.62 3.04 17.00
C ARG A 279 9.87 4.05 18.13
N GLN A 280 11.05 4.65 18.19
CA GLN A 280 11.35 5.71 19.15
C GLN A 280 10.42 6.92 18.96
N GLN A 281 10.19 7.34 17.71
CA GLN A 281 9.24 8.44 17.44
C GLN A 281 7.81 8.06 17.82
N LEU A 282 7.37 6.84 17.54
CA LEU A 282 6.05 6.34 17.97
C LEU A 282 5.89 6.31 19.50
N ALA A 283 6.94 6.02 20.24
CA ALA A 283 6.92 5.92 21.72
C ALA A 283 6.92 7.29 22.42
N THR A 284 7.34 8.34 21.70
CA THR A 284 7.46 9.72 22.28
C THR A 284 6.30 10.66 21.89
N LEU A 285 5.20 10.13 21.38
CA LEU A 285 4.01 10.92 20.99
C LEU A 285 3.23 11.46 22.18
#